data_a176c0edaf9ed6a0cc8d41012e6af772
#
_entry.id   a176c0edaf9ed6a0cc8d41012e6af772
#
_cell.length_a   1.000
_cell.length_b   1.000
_cell.length_c   1.000
_cell.angle_alpha   90.00
_cell.angle_beta   90.00
_cell.angle_gamma   90.00
#
_symmetry.space_group_name_H-M   'P 1'
#
loop_
_entity.id
_entity.type
_entity.pdbx_description
1 polymer ?
#
loop_
_entity_poly.entity_id
_entity_poly.type
_entity_poly.pdbx_seq_one_letter_code
_entity_poly.pdbx_strand_id
1 'polypeptide(L)'
;NLCPGATIDLGNSLTSELELTRRKLKAGVQFFFVQALFDPNRLLGFIEEYERLYNETIEAPLFCGVQIMVEGGKSFGTIPEWVTRDLRRGRSGVDIAVQLIKKYKDIGFNSIYLIPSILNGGERDYYAARRVIQTVKN
;
A
#
# COMPACT_ATOMS: atom_id res chain seq x y z
N ASN A 1 -24.70 13.34 3.19
CA ASN A 1 -23.44 13.67 2.49
C ASN A 1 -22.63 12.39 2.28
N LEU A 2 -22.21 12.14 1.03
CA LEU A 2 -21.33 11.03 0.68
C LEU A 2 -19.89 11.53 0.62
N CYS A 3 -18.95 10.73 1.09
CA CYS A 3 -17.50 10.95 0.94
C CYS A 3 -16.96 9.91 -0.04
N PRO A 4 -16.91 10.20 -1.35
CA PRO A 4 -16.49 9.23 -2.34
C PRO A 4 -14.97 9.01 -2.29
N GLY A 5 -14.58 7.73 -2.19
CA GLY A 5 -13.21 7.29 -2.28
C GLY A 5 -12.95 6.46 -3.53
N ALA A 6 -11.70 6.31 -3.90
CA ALA A 6 -11.28 5.48 -5.01
C ALA A 6 -9.94 4.80 -4.72
N THR A 7 -9.47 3.99 -5.65
CA THR A 7 -8.19 3.28 -5.53
C THR A 7 -7.15 3.86 -6.47
N ILE A 8 -5.88 3.74 -6.08
CA ILE A 8 -4.69 3.88 -6.93
C ILE A 8 -4.00 2.51 -6.95
N ASP A 9 -3.79 1.97 -8.14
CA ASP A 9 -3.13 0.68 -8.33
C ASP A 9 -1.87 0.85 -9.19
N LEU A 10 -0.71 0.83 -8.55
CA LEU A 10 0.58 0.96 -9.23
C LEU A 10 1.04 -0.33 -9.93
N GLY A 11 0.24 -1.40 -9.89
CA GLY A 11 0.40 -2.58 -10.75
C GLY A 11 -0.02 -2.33 -12.19
N ASN A 12 -0.83 -1.32 -12.44
CA ASN A 12 -1.21 -0.87 -13.78
C ASN A 12 -0.07 -0.08 -14.45
N SER A 13 -0.21 0.20 -15.76
CA SER A 13 0.74 1.07 -16.43
C SER A 13 0.73 2.47 -15.81
N LEU A 14 1.90 3.10 -15.68
CA LEU A 14 2.03 4.42 -15.07
C LEU A 14 1.14 5.46 -15.78
N THR A 15 1.19 5.51 -17.09
CA THR A 15 0.39 6.46 -17.89
C THR A 15 -1.11 6.30 -17.65
N SER A 16 -1.60 5.06 -17.69
CA SER A 16 -3.02 4.78 -17.46
C SER A 16 -3.45 5.16 -16.05
N GLU A 17 -2.65 4.86 -15.04
CA GLU A 17 -3.01 5.13 -13.65
C GLU A 17 -2.94 6.62 -13.32
N LEU A 18 -1.99 7.37 -13.89
CA LEU A 18 -1.92 8.83 -13.78
C LEU A 18 -3.19 9.48 -14.36
N GLU A 19 -3.57 9.10 -15.56
CA GLU A 19 -4.78 9.62 -16.22
C GLU A 19 -6.05 9.27 -15.44
N LEU A 20 -6.17 8.02 -15.01
CA LEU A 20 -7.31 7.55 -14.24
C LEU A 20 -7.44 8.27 -12.90
N THR A 21 -6.34 8.49 -12.19
CA THR A 21 -6.31 9.24 -10.94
C THR A 21 -6.80 10.68 -11.14
N ARG A 22 -6.33 11.36 -12.18
CA ARG A 22 -6.80 12.69 -12.51
C ARG A 22 -8.31 12.73 -12.81
N ARG A 23 -8.80 11.77 -13.58
CA ARG A 23 -10.24 11.66 -13.87
C ARG A 23 -11.08 11.41 -12.61
N LYS A 24 -10.60 10.58 -11.70
CA LYS A 24 -11.25 10.33 -10.40
C LYS A 24 -11.31 11.62 -9.55
N LEU A 25 -10.23 12.38 -9.47
CA LEU A 25 -10.21 13.66 -8.77
C LEU A 25 -11.19 14.67 -9.37
N LYS A 26 -11.25 14.78 -10.70
CA LYS A 26 -12.22 15.64 -11.40
C LYS A 26 -13.66 15.18 -11.19
N ALA A 27 -13.90 13.90 -10.99
CA ALA A 27 -15.20 13.35 -10.67
C ALA A 27 -15.62 13.55 -9.19
N GLY A 28 -14.77 14.14 -8.35
CA GLY A 28 -15.08 14.47 -6.97
C GLY A 28 -14.62 13.47 -5.92
N VAL A 29 -13.67 12.60 -6.25
CA VAL A 29 -13.05 11.69 -5.26
C VAL A 29 -12.36 12.50 -4.17
N GLN A 30 -12.60 12.15 -2.92
CA GLN A 30 -12.13 12.88 -1.75
C GLN A 30 -11.00 12.19 -1.02
N PHE A 31 -10.77 10.90 -1.25
CA PHE A 31 -9.63 10.15 -0.72
C PHE A 31 -9.29 8.94 -1.60
N PHE A 32 -8.08 8.40 -1.43
CA PHE A 32 -7.66 7.20 -2.14
C PHE A 32 -7.16 6.11 -1.18
N PHE A 33 -7.51 4.87 -1.50
CA PHE A 33 -6.78 3.69 -1.04
C PHE A 33 -5.73 3.32 -2.08
N VAL A 34 -4.46 3.35 -1.68
CA VAL A 34 -3.36 2.87 -2.52
C VAL A 34 -3.21 1.37 -2.31
N GLN A 35 -3.29 0.58 -3.37
CA GLN A 35 -3.10 -0.87 -3.32
C GLN A 35 -1.77 -1.22 -2.68
N ALA A 36 -1.71 -2.36 -1.98
CA ALA A 36 -0.53 -2.78 -1.25
C ALA A 36 0.72 -2.80 -2.12
N LEU A 37 1.78 -2.16 -1.63
CA LEU A 37 3.09 -2.07 -2.26
C LEU A 37 4.17 -2.58 -1.30
N PHE A 38 5.23 -3.15 -1.87
CA PHE A 38 6.44 -3.54 -1.15
C PHE A 38 7.60 -2.57 -1.32
N ASP A 39 7.43 -1.56 -2.16
CA ASP A 39 8.35 -0.45 -2.34
C ASP A 39 7.62 0.89 -2.26
N PRO A 40 7.62 1.53 -1.08
CA PRO A 40 6.95 2.83 -0.89
C PRO A 40 7.46 3.95 -1.80
N ASN A 41 8.70 3.88 -2.28
CA ASN A 41 9.25 4.89 -3.20
C ASN A 41 8.50 4.92 -4.54
N ARG A 42 7.86 3.84 -4.94
CA ARG A 42 7.02 3.83 -6.15
C ARG A 42 5.83 4.77 -6.03
N LEU A 43 5.24 4.88 -4.85
CA LEU A 43 4.15 5.84 -4.61
C LEU A 43 4.68 7.28 -4.66
N LEU A 44 5.82 7.56 -4.05
CA LEU A 44 6.44 8.88 -4.12
C LEU A 44 6.73 9.27 -5.57
N GLY A 45 7.32 8.38 -6.35
CA GLY A 45 7.58 8.59 -7.78
C GLY A 45 6.31 8.82 -8.61
N PHE A 46 5.23 8.12 -8.28
CA PHE A 46 3.92 8.32 -8.91
C PHE A 46 3.37 9.73 -8.66
N ILE A 47 3.45 10.20 -7.43
CA ILE A 47 2.96 11.53 -7.05
C ILE A 47 3.81 12.61 -7.72
N GLU A 48 5.13 12.49 -7.72
CA GLU A 48 6.03 13.43 -8.37
C GLU A 48 5.75 13.50 -9.87
N GLU A 49 5.53 12.36 -10.53
CA GLU A 49 5.20 12.33 -11.96
C GLU A 49 3.83 12.93 -12.25
N TYR A 50 2.85 12.69 -11.39
CA TYR A 50 1.53 13.33 -11.48
C TYR A 50 1.65 14.85 -11.44
N GLU A 51 2.37 15.39 -10.46
CA GLU A 51 2.60 16.83 -10.30
C GLU A 51 3.35 17.42 -11.50
N ARG A 52 4.36 16.71 -11.99
CA ARG A 52 5.14 17.13 -13.16
C ARG A 52 4.28 17.17 -14.43
N LEU A 53 3.45 16.15 -14.64
CA LEU A 53 2.68 15.99 -15.88
C LEU A 53 1.50 16.95 -15.96
N TYR A 54 0.80 17.15 -14.84
CA TYR A 54 -0.44 17.91 -14.81
C TYR A 54 -0.31 19.29 -14.17
N ASN A 55 0.82 19.60 -13.58
CA ASN A 55 1.03 20.84 -12.79
C ASN A 55 -0.06 21.02 -11.72
N GLU A 56 -0.45 19.92 -11.10
CA GLU A 56 -1.48 19.84 -10.06
C GLU A 56 -0.93 19.00 -8.91
N THR A 57 -1.31 19.34 -7.68
CA THR A 57 -0.99 18.56 -6.48
C THR A 57 -2.14 17.64 -6.11
N ILE A 58 -1.86 16.41 -5.71
CA ILE A 58 -2.86 15.51 -5.15
C ILE A 58 -3.06 15.87 -3.68
N GLU A 59 -4.11 16.63 -3.37
CA GLU A 59 -4.43 17.06 -2.00
C GLU A 59 -5.29 16.04 -1.25
N ALA A 60 -5.93 15.13 -1.96
CA ALA A 60 -6.75 14.08 -1.36
C ALA A 60 -5.90 13.17 -0.46
N PRO A 61 -6.37 12.82 0.76
CA PRO A 61 -5.68 11.88 1.62
C PRO A 61 -5.42 10.54 0.94
N LEU A 62 -4.22 10.00 1.13
CA LEU A 62 -3.79 8.70 0.62
C LEU A 62 -3.64 7.72 1.78
N PHE A 63 -4.41 6.63 1.74
CA PHE A 63 -4.29 5.52 2.68
C PHE A 63 -3.46 4.43 2.03
N CYS A 64 -2.23 4.24 2.50
CA CYS A 64 -1.28 3.31 1.91
C CYS A 64 -1.51 1.89 2.42
N GLY A 65 -1.72 0.94 1.51
CA GLY A 65 -1.93 -0.47 1.84
C GLY A 65 -0.63 -1.18 2.19
N VAL A 66 -0.61 -1.87 3.32
CA VAL A 66 0.47 -2.78 3.71
C VAL A 66 -0.13 -4.15 3.96
N GLN A 67 0.26 -5.13 3.15
CA GLN A 67 -0.15 -6.51 3.34
C GLN A 67 0.88 -7.27 4.15
N ILE A 68 0.41 -7.97 5.18
CA ILE A 68 1.23 -8.89 5.95
C ILE A 68 1.32 -10.19 5.16
N MET A 69 2.53 -10.60 4.81
CA MET A 69 2.77 -11.83 4.06
C MET A 69 3.13 -13.00 4.97
N VAL A 70 2.78 -14.20 4.53
CA VAL A 70 3.27 -15.46 5.07
C VAL A 70 3.85 -16.29 3.94
N GLU A 71 4.78 -17.20 4.24
CA GLU A 71 5.30 -18.12 3.23
C GLU A 71 4.14 -18.93 2.61
N GLY A 72 4.08 -18.97 1.28
CA GLY A 72 3.01 -19.64 0.55
C GLY A 72 1.64 -18.94 0.61
N GLY A 73 1.53 -17.80 1.26
CA GLY A 73 0.29 -17.01 1.33
C GLY A 73 -0.05 -16.31 0.02
N LYS A 74 -1.30 -15.87 -0.09
CA LYS A 74 -1.78 -15.14 -1.27
C LYS A 74 -1.51 -13.65 -1.13
N SER A 75 -1.20 -13.00 -2.24
CA SER A 75 -1.02 -11.54 -2.34
C SER A 75 -2.01 -10.93 -3.32
N PHE A 76 -2.35 -9.65 -3.09
CA PHE A 76 -3.13 -8.84 -4.03
C PHE A 76 -2.30 -8.26 -5.18
N GLY A 77 -0.99 -8.41 -5.14
CA GLY A 77 -0.09 -7.90 -6.16
C GLY A 77 1.14 -8.78 -6.33
N THR A 78 2.07 -8.32 -7.15
CA THR A 78 3.35 -9.00 -7.34
C THR A 78 4.19 -8.94 -6.08
N ILE A 79 4.62 -10.09 -5.59
CA ILE A 79 5.52 -10.19 -4.43
C ILE A 79 6.96 -10.09 -4.94
N PRO A 80 7.75 -9.10 -4.47
CA PRO A 80 9.16 -9.02 -4.81
C PRO A 80 9.94 -10.25 -4.34
N GLU A 81 10.97 -10.62 -5.08
CA GLU A 81 11.81 -11.77 -4.74
C GLU A 81 12.42 -11.67 -3.33
N TRP A 82 12.81 -10.47 -2.90
CA TRP A 82 13.38 -10.29 -1.57
C TRP A 82 12.40 -10.64 -0.44
N VAL A 83 11.11 -10.37 -0.61
CA VAL A 83 10.07 -10.75 0.36
C VAL A 83 9.95 -12.26 0.44
N THR A 84 9.84 -12.93 -0.71
CA THR A 84 9.75 -14.39 -0.77
C THR A 84 10.99 -15.05 -0.15
N ARG A 85 12.16 -14.54 -0.47
CA ARG A 85 13.45 -15.01 0.09
C ARG A 85 13.50 -14.85 1.61
N ASP A 86 13.14 -13.67 2.11
CA ASP A 86 13.19 -13.38 3.54
C ASP A 86 12.20 -14.25 4.34
N LEU A 87 10.99 -14.45 3.81
CA LEU A 87 10.01 -15.37 4.41
C LEU A 87 10.54 -16.81 4.46
N ARG A 88 11.14 -17.31 3.39
CA ARG A 88 11.75 -18.65 3.34
C ARG A 88 12.90 -18.82 4.33
N ARG A 89 13.62 -17.73 4.63
CA ARG A 89 14.70 -17.71 5.63
C ARG A 89 14.20 -17.54 7.07
N GLY A 90 12.88 -17.56 7.27
CA GLY A 90 12.25 -17.48 8.58
C GLY A 90 11.99 -16.07 9.09
N ARG A 91 12.17 -15.03 8.25
CA ARG A 91 11.77 -13.68 8.63
C ARG A 91 10.25 -13.58 8.77
N SER A 92 9.80 -12.95 9.84
CA SER A 92 8.37 -12.78 10.10
C SER A 92 7.73 -11.79 9.10
N GLY A 93 6.54 -12.13 8.59
CA GLY A 93 5.73 -11.19 7.81
C GLY A 93 5.34 -9.94 8.60
N VAL A 94 5.22 -10.07 9.93
CA VAL A 94 5.02 -8.93 10.83
C VAL A 94 6.20 -7.96 10.76
N ASP A 95 7.44 -8.46 10.82
CA ASP A 95 8.64 -7.61 10.75
C ASP A 95 8.78 -6.92 9.39
N ILE A 96 8.44 -7.60 8.31
CA ILE A 96 8.41 -7.02 6.96
C ILE A 96 7.36 -5.89 6.90
N ALA A 97 6.15 -6.11 7.41
CA ALA A 97 5.10 -5.11 7.42
C ALA A 97 5.48 -3.89 8.27
N VAL A 98 6.07 -4.10 9.44
CA VAL A 98 6.58 -3.01 10.29
C VAL A 98 7.65 -2.19 9.57
N GLN A 99 8.57 -2.85 8.88
CA GLN A 99 9.59 -2.16 8.07
C GLN A 99 8.96 -1.31 6.96
N LEU A 100 7.95 -1.83 6.25
CA LEU A 100 7.26 -1.09 5.20
C LEU A 100 6.52 0.13 5.76
N ILE A 101 5.84 -0.02 6.89
CA ILE A 101 5.16 1.11 7.56
C ILE A 101 6.15 2.20 7.95
N LYS A 102 7.31 1.83 8.50
CA LYS A 102 8.38 2.80 8.82
C LYS A 102 8.86 3.53 7.58
N LYS A 103 9.11 2.81 6.48
CA LYS A 103 9.51 3.43 5.20
C LYS A 103 8.47 4.41 4.67
N TYR A 104 7.17 4.07 4.75
CA TYR A 104 6.11 5.01 4.37
C TYR A 104 6.15 6.28 5.22
N LYS A 105 6.27 6.14 6.54
CA LYS A 105 6.37 7.29 7.44
C LYS A 105 7.59 8.16 7.15
N ASP A 106 8.73 7.56 6.89
CA ASP A 106 9.99 8.26 6.61
C ASP A 106 9.91 9.13 5.35
N ILE A 107 9.10 8.74 4.38
CA ILE A 107 8.87 9.51 3.15
C ILE A 107 7.59 10.37 3.18
N GLY A 108 6.96 10.50 4.36
CA GLY A 108 5.87 11.45 4.59
C GLY A 108 4.45 10.87 4.51
N PHE A 109 4.28 9.56 4.34
CA PHE A 109 2.95 8.92 4.31
C PHE A 109 2.61 8.33 5.68
N ASN A 110 1.65 8.95 6.37
CA ASN A 110 1.29 8.58 7.75
C ASN A 110 -0.03 7.81 7.88
N SER A 111 -0.80 7.72 6.82
CA SER A 111 -2.07 7.01 6.82
C SER A 111 -1.91 5.64 6.17
N ILE A 112 -2.00 4.60 6.98
CA ILE A 112 -1.81 3.21 6.57
C ILE A 112 -3.09 2.42 6.82
N TYR A 113 -3.50 1.59 5.86
CA TYR A 113 -4.43 0.51 6.14
C TYR A 113 -3.70 -0.84 6.02
N LEU A 114 -4.01 -1.72 6.97
CA LEU A 114 -3.32 -2.98 7.12
C LEU A 114 -4.17 -4.12 6.59
N ILE A 115 -3.58 -4.94 5.75
CA ILE A 115 -4.24 -6.11 5.18
C ILE A 115 -3.69 -7.36 5.89
N PRO A 116 -4.54 -8.11 6.64
CA PRO A 116 -4.11 -9.34 7.30
C PRO A 116 -3.62 -10.38 6.30
N SER A 117 -2.73 -11.26 6.75
CA SER A 117 -2.26 -12.39 5.95
C SER A 117 -3.43 -13.25 5.47
N ILE A 118 -3.36 -13.68 4.23
CA ILE A 118 -4.31 -14.64 3.65
C ILE A 118 -3.66 -16.02 3.69
N LEU A 119 -4.15 -16.84 4.61
CA LEU A 119 -3.66 -18.21 4.78
C LEU A 119 -4.20 -19.15 3.69
N ASN A 120 -3.62 -20.34 3.59
CA ASN A 120 -4.17 -21.39 2.76
C ASN A 120 -5.60 -21.72 3.23
N GLY A 121 -6.57 -21.68 2.31
CA GLY A 121 -7.99 -21.84 2.64
C GLY A 121 -8.75 -20.50 2.76
N GLY A 122 -8.05 -19.35 2.70
CA GLY A 122 -8.67 -18.03 2.65
C GLY A 122 -8.91 -17.37 4.01
N GLU A 123 -8.54 -18.02 5.10
CA GLU A 123 -8.60 -17.42 6.44
C GLU A 123 -7.68 -16.21 6.56
N ARG A 124 -8.09 -15.26 7.41
CA ARG A 124 -7.31 -14.04 7.70
C ARG A 124 -6.63 -14.15 9.04
N ASP A 125 -5.34 -13.86 9.09
CA ASP A 125 -4.56 -13.82 10.32
C ASP A 125 -4.65 -12.44 11.00
N TYR A 126 -5.73 -12.21 11.72
CA TYR A 126 -5.92 -10.98 12.50
C TYR A 126 -4.97 -10.86 13.70
N TYR A 127 -4.42 -11.97 14.17
CA TYR A 127 -3.44 -11.95 15.25
C TYR A 127 -2.13 -11.30 14.80
N ALA A 128 -1.65 -11.64 13.62
CA ALA A 128 -0.49 -10.98 13.02
C ALA A 128 -0.75 -9.48 12.81
N ALA A 129 -1.94 -9.10 12.34
CA ALA A 129 -2.31 -7.69 12.19
C ALA A 129 -2.26 -6.94 13.52
N ARG A 130 -2.79 -7.54 14.60
CA ARG A 130 -2.72 -6.95 15.94
C ARG A 130 -1.27 -6.74 16.40
N ARG A 131 -0.39 -7.70 16.14
CA ARG A 131 1.05 -7.58 16.48
C ARG A 131 1.72 -6.42 15.73
N VAL A 132 1.43 -6.25 14.44
CA VAL A 132 1.94 -5.09 13.68
C VAL A 132 1.49 -3.79 14.31
N ILE A 133 0.19 -3.64 14.60
CA ILE A 133 -0.37 -2.43 15.22
C ILE A 133 0.29 -2.11 16.55
N GLN A 134 0.48 -3.12 17.40
CA GLN A 134 1.13 -2.96 18.70
C GLN A 134 2.58 -2.50 18.54
N THR A 135 3.31 -3.07 17.59
CA THR A 135 4.72 -2.74 17.34
C THR A 135 4.91 -1.32 16.83
N VAL A 136 4.05 -0.86 15.92
CA VAL A 136 4.20 0.49 15.32
C VAL A 136 3.68 1.61 16.21
N LYS A 137 2.84 1.31 17.20
CA LYS A 137 2.35 2.28 18.18
C LYS A 137 3.35 2.59 19.29
N ASN A 138 4.26 1.68 19.53
CA ASN A 138 5.34 1.81 20.49
C ASN A 138 6.58 2.42 19.81
#